data_14847d4ffa1f289768cf19c632dd445c
#
_entry.id   14847d4ffa1f289768cf19c632dd445c
#
_cell.length_a   1.000
_cell.length_b   1.000
_cell.length_c   1.000
_cell.angle_alpha   90.00
_cell.angle_beta   90.00
_cell.angle_gamma   90.00
#
_symmetry.space_group_name_H-M   'P 1'
#
loop_
_entity.id
_entity.type
_entity.pdbx_description
1 polymer ?
#
loop_
_entity_poly.entity_id
_entity_poly.type
_entity_poly.pdbx_seq_one_letter_code
_entity_poly.pdbx_strand_id
1 'polypeptide(L)'
;MIQTNIGYNKKYEIIWLVSEKRKFRNQNTGNVKFVTAENKYGWSSPLAYYYGATAGFFFYSHNSAGLNRYRCKGQTVVNLWHGCGYKDAEQGKKKQNIKPDFDYALVPGPVFVKTKSGLWNCEPDRLLMMGYPRYDWMLHPSMSKDEILDSLFGWKGKKVVLWMPTFRKSDLGGCAENEIELPCQLPAIQDMNELKELDSYLREQEIILIIKKHPLQTEWDENEQEFTNIRYVAEALLEKKQIKLYELIGISDGLLSDYSSVAVDYLLLDRPLGYVLADYNIYKEKRGFVFEDPLEYMPGEKIYNVCDIRKFMKHLTDGTDSY
;
A
#
# COMPACT_ATOMS: atom_id res chain seq x y z
N MET A 1 -9.65 -13.57 3.32
CA MET A 1 -9.99 -14.56 2.29
C MET A 1 -8.94 -15.66 2.13
N ILE A 2 -7.63 -15.39 2.12
CA ILE A 2 -6.61 -16.47 2.17
C ILE A 2 -6.85 -17.41 3.35
N GLN A 3 -7.17 -16.89 4.53
CA GLN A 3 -7.52 -17.69 5.70
C GLN A 3 -8.77 -18.57 5.49
N THR A 4 -9.79 -18.07 4.80
CA THR A 4 -11.03 -18.83 4.63
C THR A 4 -10.89 -19.95 3.61
N ASN A 5 -10.28 -19.72 2.47
CA ASN A 5 -10.19 -20.74 1.42
C ASN A 5 -9.12 -21.82 1.70
N ILE A 6 -7.98 -21.45 2.28
CA ILE A 6 -6.93 -22.42 2.62
C ILE A 6 -7.28 -23.18 3.92
N GLY A 7 -7.94 -22.53 4.89
CA GLY A 7 -8.40 -23.16 6.13
C GLY A 7 -9.43 -24.28 5.89
N TYR A 8 -10.18 -24.24 4.78
CA TYR A 8 -11.07 -25.31 4.38
C TYR A 8 -10.37 -26.51 3.74
N ASN A 9 -9.16 -26.32 3.18
CA ASN A 9 -8.41 -27.41 2.58
C ASN A 9 -7.58 -28.17 3.62
N LYS A 10 -8.16 -29.21 4.22
CA LYS A 10 -7.52 -30.06 5.24
C LYS A 10 -6.22 -30.76 4.77
N LYS A 11 -5.88 -30.67 3.50
CA LYS A 11 -4.67 -31.24 2.92
C LYS A 11 -3.40 -30.50 3.37
N TYR A 12 -3.50 -29.22 3.76
CA TYR A 12 -2.36 -28.40 4.11
C TYR A 12 -2.45 -27.95 5.57
N GLU A 13 -1.33 -27.99 6.27
CA GLU A 13 -1.14 -27.32 7.55
C GLU A 13 -0.56 -25.93 7.26
N ILE A 14 -1.18 -24.88 7.80
CA ILE A 14 -0.82 -23.49 7.56
C ILE A 14 -0.22 -22.90 8.83
N ILE A 15 1.01 -22.43 8.71
CA ILE A 15 1.74 -21.81 9.81
C ILE A 15 1.90 -20.33 9.54
N TRP A 16 1.30 -19.50 10.38
CA TRP A 16 1.54 -18.06 10.37
C TRP A 16 2.66 -17.72 11.36
N LEU A 17 3.74 -17.20 10.85
CA LEU A 17 4.81 -16.64 11.65
C LEU A 17 4.47 -15.18 11.98
N VAL A 18 4.27 -14.87 13.25
CA VAL A 18 3.79 -13.58 13.75
C VAL A 18 4.70 -13.06 14.86
N SER A 19 4.79 -11.75 15.03
CA SER A 19 5.56 -11.14 16.12
C SER A 19 4.95 -11.47 17.49
N GLU A 20 3.63 -11.38 17.61
CA GLU A 20 2.89 -11.58 18.86
C GLU A 20 1.77 -12.62 18.72
N LYS A 21 2.06 -13.89 19.00
CA LYS A 21 1.07 -14.98 18.96
C LYS A 21 -0.19 -14.69 19.78
N ARG A 22 -0.08 -13.92 20.88
CA ARG A 22 -1.21 -13.65 21.78
C ARG A 22 -2.36 -12.92 21.09
N LYS A 23 -2.06 -12.05 20.12
CA LYS A 23 -3.07 -11.30 19.34
C LYS A 23 -3.96 -12.21 18.49
N PHE A 24 -3.52 -13.43 18.20
CA PHE A 24 -4.18 -14.36 17.27
C PHE A 24 -4.78 -15.61 17.95
N ARG A 25 -4.90 -15.62 19.31
CA ARG A 25 -5.36 -16.81 20.07
C ARG A 25 -6.70 -17.35 19.62
N ASN A 26 -7.62 -16.47 19.25
CA ASN A 26 -8.99 -16.83 18.84
C ASN A 26 -9.11 -17.15 17.35
N GLN A 27 -8.00 -17.06 16.59
CA GLN A 27 -7.98 -17.30 15.15
C GLN A 27 -7.37 -18.66 14.78
N ASN A 28 -6.93 -19.44 15.74
CA ASN A 28 -6.50 -20.82 15.49
C ASN A 28 -7.72 -21.65 15.07
N THR A 29 -7.70 -22.13 13.83
CA THR A 29 -8.75 -22.98 13.29
C THR A 29 -8.13 -24.24 12.71
N GLY A 30 -8.45 -25.41 13.25
CA GLY A 30 -8.12 -26.71 12.67
C GLY A 30 -6.67 -26.87 12.17
N ASN A 31 -6.45 -26.57 10.90
CA ASN A 31 -5.17 -26.67 10.22
C ASN A 31 -4.36 -25.35 10.17
N VAL A 32 -4.83 -24.26 10.80
CA VAL A 32 -4.13 -22.97 10.87
C VAL A 32 -3.54 -22.78 12.26
N LYS A 33 -2.23 -22.57 12.32
CA LYS A 33 -1.48 -22.31 13.56
C LYS A 33 -0.74 -21.00 13.50
N PHE A 34 -0.70 -20.28 14.61
CA PHE A 34 0.10 -19.07 14.77
C PHE A 34 1.33 -19.37 15.65
N VAL A 35 2.50 -19.04 15.17
CA VAL A 35 3.78 -19.27 15.84
C VAL A 35 4.52 -17.95 15.96
N THR A 36 5.08 -17.66 17.12
CA THR A 36 5.94 -16.48 17.31
C THR A 36 7.19 -16.62 16.45
N ALA A 37 7.40 -15.68 15.55
CA ALA A 37 8.54 -15.72 14.62
C ALA A 37 9.86 -15.51 15.34
N GLU A 38 9.94 -14.46 16.17
CA GLU A 38 11.15 -14.04 16.86
C GLU A 38 10.92 -13.83 18.35
N ASN A 39 11.94 -14.06 19.15
CA ASN A 39 11.91 -13.73 20.57
C ASN A 39 12.20 -12.22 20.78
N LYS A 40 12.14 -11.77 22.02
CA LYS A 40 12.38 -10.36 22.41
C LYS A 40 13.78 -9.82 22.04
N TYR A 41 14.70 -10.67 21.65
CA TYR A 41 16.06 -10.31 21.21
C TYR A 41 16.24 -10.38 19.70
N GLY A 42 15.17 -10.57 18.91
CA GLY A 42 15.24 -10.68 17.45
C GLY A 42 15.73 -12.04 16.92
N TRP A 43 15.85 -13.05 17.79
CA TRP A 43 16.24 -14.39 17.35
C TRP A 43 15.00 -15.20 16.97
N SER A 44 15.08 -15.89 15.84
CA SER A 44 14.01 -16.79 15.42
C SER A 44 13.72 -17.83 16.50
N SER A 45 12.42 -18.02 16.80
CA SER A 45 12.03 -19.04 17.77
C SER A 45 12.36 -20.44 17.23
N PRO A 46 12.75 -21.41 18.08
CA PRO A 46 13.05 -22.76 17.62
C PRO A 46 11.92 -23.40 16.81
N LEU A 47 10.68 -23.10 17.17
CA LEU A 47 9.49 -23.61 16.49
C LEU A 47 9.29 -22.94 15.11
N ALA A 48 9.54 -21.62 15.00
CA ALA A 48 9.52 -20.93 13.71
C ALA A 48 10.60 -21.45 12.78
N TYR A 49 11.77 -21.73 13.34
CA TYR A 49 12.86 -22.34 12.59
C TYR A 49 12.52 -23.74 12.09
N TYR A 50 11.94 -24.59 12.96
CA TYR A 50 11.48 -25.92 12.59
C TYR A 50 10.46 -25.86 11.43
N TYR A 51 9.43 -25.03 11.53
CA TYR A 51 8.43 -24.89 10.47
C TYR A 51 9.02 -24.26 9.20
N GLY A 52 9.92 -23.28 9.33
CA GLY A 52 10.62 -22.70 8.18
C GLY A 52 11.45 -23.73 7.42
N ALA A 53 12.12 -24.64 8.13
CA ALA A 53 12.95 -25.68 7.53
C ALA A 53 12.14 -26.86 6.94
N THR A 54 10.98 -27.17 7.50
CA THR A 54 10.17 -28.33 7.10
C THR A 54 8.98 -28.02 6.19
N ALA A 55 8.65 -26.73 6.00
CA ALA A 55 7.55 -26.32 5.12
C ALA A 55 7.86 -26.69 3.66
N GLY A 56 6.90 -27.30 2.95
CA GLY A 56 6.99 -27.52 1.51
C GLY A 56 6.87 -26.21 0.71
N PHE A 57 6.09 -25.26 1.23
CA PHE A 57 5.93 -23.92 0.66
C PHE A 57 6.22 -22.85 1.72
N PHE A 58 6.98 -21.83 1.34
CA PHE A 58 7.30 -20.71 2.19
C PHE A 58 6.90 -19.41 1.50
N PHE A 59 6.01 -18.63 2.12
CA PHE A 59 5.53 -17.36 1.58
C PHE A 59 5.99 -16.20 2.47
N TYR A 60 6.45 -15.12 1.86
CA TYR A 60 6.78 -13.88 2.55
C TYR A 60 6.49 -12.67 1.67
N SER A 61 6.32 -11.48 2.24
CA SER A 61 6.00 -10.26 1.48
C SER A 61 7.08 -9.18 1.53
N HIS A 62 7.86 -9.12 2.60
CA HIS A 62 8.86 -8.05 2.77
C HIS A 62 10.26 -8.62 2.98
N ASN A 63 10.45 -9.38 4.04
CA ASN A 63 11.64 -10.17 4.26
C ASN A 63 11.26 -11.54 4.82
N SER A 64 12.14 -12.48 4.63
CA SER A 64 11.94 -13.85 5.11
C SER A 64 12.38 -14.05 6.56
N ALA A 65 12.73 -12.99 7.28
CA ALA A 65 13.37 -13.04 8.60
C ALA A 65 14.61 -13.97 8.63
N GLY A 66 15.26 -14.16 7.47
CA GLY A 66 16.40 -15.07 7.31
C GLY A 66 16.05 -16.55 7.38
N LEU A 67 14.78 -16.92 7.53
CA LEU A 67 14.35 -18.31 7.67
C LEU A 67 14.54 -19.14 6.39
N ASN A 68 14.54 -18.49 5.22
CA ASN A 68 14.79 -19.13 3.93
C ASN A 68 16.30 -19.34 3.62
N ARG A 69 17.23 -18.85 4.45
CA ARG A 69 18.68 -19.09 4.26
C ARG A 69 19.04 -20.56 4.32
N TYR A 70 18.26 -21.36 5.02
CA TYR A 70 18.47 -22.78 5.24
C TYR A 70 17.45 -23.62 4.46
N ARG A 71 17.28 -23.28 3.16
CA ARG A 71 16.38 -24.00 2.28
C ARG A 71 16.68 -25.49 2.24
N CYS A 72 15.66 -26.27 2.49
CA CYS A 72 15.73 -27.72 2.32
C CYS A 72 15.35 -28.12 0.88
N LYS A 73 15.87 -29.26 0.43
CA LYS A 73 15.53 -29.78 -0.91
C LYS A 73 14.02 -30.05 -1.01
N GLY A 74 13.41 -29.58 -2.10
CA GLY A 74 11.96 -29.74 -2.34
C GLY A 74 11.09 -28.62 -1.78
N GLN A 75 11.67 -27.59 -1.18
CA GLN A 75 10.99 -26.40 -0.69
C GLN A 75 10.75 -25.40 -1.83
N THR A 76 9.55 -24.87 -1.95
CA THR A 76 9.22 -23.78 -2.86
C THR A 76 9.03 -22.48 -2.07
N VAL A 77 9.77 -21.44 -2.42
CA VAL A 77 9.73 -20.12 -1.77
C VAL A 77 9.08 -19.11 -2.72
N VAL A 78 8.02 -18.45 -2.25
CA VAL A 78 7.28 -17.47 -3.02
C VAL A 78 7.32 -16.12 -2.31
N ASN A 79 7.88 -15.13 -2.99
CA ASN A 79 7.84 -13.74 -2.56
C ASN A 79 6.52 -13.11 -3.03
N LEU A 80 5.60 -12.86 -2.11
CA LEU A 80 4.33 -12.21 -2.41
C LEU A 80 4.50 -10.71 -2.73
N TRP A 81 5.68 -10.17 -2.41
CA TRP A 81 6.02 -8.76 -2.52
C TRP A 81 5.00 -7.83 -1.82
N HIS A 82 5.26 -6.53 -1.87
CA HIS A 82 4.44 -5.53 -1.18
C HIS A 82 4.02 -4.35 -2.07
N GLY A 83 4.32 -4.41 -3.37
CA GLY A 83 3.87 -3.45 -4.36
C GLY A 83 4.91 -3.12 -5.42
N CYS A 84 4.44 -2.90 -6.63
CA CYS A 84 5.21 -2.35 -7.73
C CYS A 84 4.69 -0.95 -8.01
N GLY A 85 5.54 0.05 -7.91
CA GLY A 85 5.22 1.46 -8.17
C GLY A 85 6.24 2.07 -9.13
N TYR A 86 6.24 3.37 -9.18
CA TYR A 86 7.07 4.17 -10.09
C TYR A 86 8.46 4.46 -9.53
N LYS A 87 8.65 4.36 -8.22
CA LYS A 87 9.88 4.70 -7.49
C LYS A 87 11.01 3.76 -7.83
N ASP A 88 12.19 4.29 -8.10
CA ASP A 88 13.43 3.51 -8.08
C ASP A 88 13.93 3.38 -6.64
N ALA A 89 13.50 2.32 -5.98
CA ALA A 89 13.91 2.04 -4.60
C ALA A 89 15.38 1.66 -4.44
N GLU A 90 16.12 1.53 -5.54
CA GLU A 90 17.50 1.02 -5.54
C GLU A 90 18.49 1.95 -6.22
N GLN A 91 18.12 3.21 -6.42
CA GLN A 91 19.03 4.22 -6.96
C GLN A 91 20.31 4.26 -6.10
N GLY A 92 21.44 3.98 -6.73
CA GLY A 92 22.76 3.95 -6.07
C GLY A 92 23.17 2.62 -5.42
N LYS A 93 22.29 1.63 -5.29
CA LYS A 93 22.73 0.29 -4.96
C LYS A 93 23.37 -0.33 -6.21
N LYS A 94 24.68 -0.58 -6.18
CA LYS A 94 25.35 -1.38 -7.21
C LYS A 94 24.56 -2.67 -7.36
N LYS A 95 24.18 -3.03 -8.61
CA LYS A 95 23.59 -4.33 -8.93
C LYS A 95 24.51 -5.40 -8.33
N GLN A 96 24.19 -5.85 -7.15
CA GLN A 96 24.90 -6.97 -6.56
C GLN A 96 24.42 -8.20 -7.30
N ASN A 97 25.33 -9.06 -7.74
CA ASN A 97 25.03 -10.39 -8.30
C ASN A 97 24.49 -11.33 -7.19
N ILE A 98 23.49 -10.88 -6.47
CA ILE A 98 22.87 -11.66 -5.40
C ILE A 98 21.77 -12.50 -6.06
N LYS A 99 21.86 -13.81 -5.90
CA LYS A 99 20.77 -14.70 -6.28
C LYS A 99 19.53 -14.34 -5.48
N PRO A 100 18.35 -14.28 -6.13
CA PRO A 100 17.11 -14.05 -5.41
C PRO A 100 16.87 -15.18 -4.40
N ASP A 101 16.34 -14.82 -3.26
CA ASP A 101 16.05 -15.75 -2.15
C ASP A 101 14.69 -16.47 -2.32
N PHE A 102 14.07 -16.36 -3.48
CA PHE A 102 12.78 -16.97 -3.85
C PHE A 102 12.89 -17.83 -5.11
N ASP A 103 11.93 -18.73 -5.31
CA ASP A 103 11.69 -19.42 -6.58
C ASP A 103 10.79 -18.60 -7.47
N TYR A 104 9.72 -18.06 -6.91
CA TYR A 104 8.74 -17.22 -7.61
C TYR A 104 8.49 -15.94 -6.84
N ALA A 105 8.12 -14.87 -7.58
CA ALA A 105 7.65 -13.63 -7.00
C ALA A 105 6.43 -13.10 -7.73
N LEU A 106 5.53 -12.42 -7.00
CA LEU A 106 4.33 -11.84 -7.58
C LEU A 106 4.61 -10.46 -8.19
N VAL A 107 4.01 -10.19 -9.34
CA VAL A 107 3.97 -8.87 -9.98
C VAL A 107 2.55 -8.57 -10.44
N PRO A 108 2.14 -7.28 -10.51
CA PRO A 108 0.77 -6.93 -10.86
C PRO A 108 0.46 -7.04 -12.35
N GLY A 109 1.49 -7.02 -13.22
CA GLY A 109 1.28 -7.09 -14.65
C GLY A 109 2.57 -7.10 -15.46
N PRO A 110 2.48 -7.23 -16.79
CA PRO A 110 3.63 -7.45 -17.68
C PRO A 110 4.64 -6.30 -17.70
N VAL A 111 4.19 -5.07 -17.49
CA VAL A 111 5.06 -3.87 -17.44
C VAL A 111 6.13 -4.02 -16.35
N PHE A 112 5.80 -4.67 -15.24
CA PHE A 112 6.71 -4.86 -14.12
C PHE A 112 7.60 -6.10 -14.24
N VAL A 113 7.35 -7.01 -15.18
CA VAL A 113 8.20 -8.20 -15.36
C VAL A 113 9.60 -7.80 -15.74
N LYS A 114 9.77 -6.93 -16.75
CA LYS A 114 11.09 -6.46 -17.20
C LYS A 114 11.85 -5.73 -16.10
N THR A 115 11.20 -4.79 -15.43
CA THR A 115 11.82 -3.98 -14.36
C THR A 115 12.23 -4.84 -13.18
N LYS A 116 11.35 -5.76 -12.73
CA LYS A 116 11.61 -6.61 -11.57
C LYS A 116 12.57 -7.74 -11.84
N SER A 117 12.57 -8.32 -13.04
CA SER A 117 13.57 -9.34 -13.40
C SER A 117 14.98 -8.77 -13.39
N GLY A 118 15.17 -7.56 -13.93
CA GLY A 118 16.45 -6.87 -13.86
C GLY A 118 16.87 -6.48 -12.44
N LEU A 119 15.92 -6.00 -11.64
CA LEU A 119 16.16 -5.59 -10.26
C LEU A 119 16.55 -6.78 -9.36
N TRP A 120 15.81 -7.86 -9.46
CA TRP A 120 16.01 -9.06 -8.62
C TRP A 120 16.97 -10.06 -9.22
N ASN A 121 17.58 -9.76 -10.36
CA ASN A 121 18.49 -10.66 -11.05
C ASN A 121 17.93 -12.09 -11.19
N CYS A 122 16.70 -12.18 -11.72
CA CYS A 122 15.99 -13.43 -11.93
C CYS A 122 15.41 -13.53 -13.33
N GLU A 123 15.17 -14.75 -13.80
CA GLU A 123 14.53 -14.99 -15.08
C GLU A 123 13.06 -14.53 -15.05
N PRO A 124 12.52 -13.98 -16.15
CA PRO A 124 11.14 -13.49 -16.24
C PRO A 124 10.07 -14.53 -15.89
N ASP A 125 10.29 -15.81 -16.17
CA ASP A 125 9.37 -16.92 -15.90
C ASP A 125 9.19 -17.21 -14.40
N ARG A 126 10.08 -16.68 -13.55
CA ARG A 126 9.93 -16.69 -12.09
C ARG A 126 8.98 -15.63 -11.57
N LEU A 127 8.53 -14.71 -12.41
CA LEU A 127 7.63 -13.62 -12.04
C LEU A 127 6.19 -13.96 -12.44
N LEU A 128 5.37 -14.23 -11.43
CA LEU A 128 3.98 -14.63 -11.61
C LEU A 128 3.09 -13.38 -11.70
N MET A 129 2.47 -13.16 -12.85
CA MET A 129 1.52 -12.06 -13.09
C MET A 129 0.15 -12.39 -12.51
N MET A 130 0.06 -12.48 -11.19
CA MET A 130 -1.15 -12.84 -10.46
C MET A 130 -1.72 -11.71 -9.60
N GLY A 131 -1.05 -10.55 -9.59
CA GLY A 131 -1.37 -9.50 -8.62
C GLY A 131 -1.01 -9.90 -7.19
N TYR A 132 -1.68 -9.29 -6.22
CA TYR A 132 -1.37 -9.47 -4.81
C TYR A 132 -2.60 -9.95 -4.03
N PRO A 133 -2.44 -10.78 -2.99
CA PRO A 133 -3.57 -11.29 -2.21
C PRO A 133 -4.47 -10.20 -1.59
N ARG A 134 -3.93 -9.00 -1.36
CA ARG A 134 -4.68 -7.86 -0.83
C ARG A 134 -5.74 -7.31 -1.79
N TYR A 135 -5.63 -7.60 -3.08
CA TYR A 135 -6.61 -7.18 -4.09
C TYR A 135 -8.00 -7.78 -3.84
N ASP A 136 -8.07 -8.95 -3.23
CA ASP A 136 -9.35 -9.56 -2.87
C ASP A 136 -10.19 -8.65 -1.95
N TRP A 137 -9.53 -7.95 -1.01
CA TRP A 137 -10.22 -7.01 -0.11
C TRP A 137 -10.62 -5.71 -0.80
N MET A 138 -9.89 -5.31 -1.82
CA MET A 138 -10.22 -4.13 -2.61
C MET A 138 -11.39 -4.40 -3.56
N LEU A 139 -11.36 -5.56 -4.22
CA LEU A 139 -12.39 -5.98 -5.19
C LEU A 139 -13.67 -6.48 -4.52
N HIS A 140 -13.53 -7.06 -3.32
CA HIS A 140 -14.63 -7.66 -2.56
C HIS A 140 -14.53 -7.25 -1.08
N PRO A 141 -14.80 -5.96 -0.75
CA PRO A 141 -14.82 -5.51 0.64
C PRO A 141 -15.85 -6.30 1.46
N SER A 142 -15.51 -6.60 2.72
CA SER A 142 -16.41 -7.32 3.61
C SER A 142 -17.53 -6.44 4.18
N MET A 143 -17.35 -5.12 4.12
CA MET A 143 -18.30 -4.10 4.55
C MET A 143 -18.67 -3.21 3.36
N SER A 144 -19.89 -2.75 3.34
CA SER A 144 -20.34 -1.75 2.35
C SER A 144 -19.70 -0.39 2.61
N LYS A 145 -19.76 0.49 1.61
CA LYS A 145 -19.24 1.86 1.71
C LYS A 145 -19.88 2.61 2.90
N ASP A 146 -21.20 2.52 3.03
CA ASP A 146 -21.92 3.20 4.12
C ASP A 146 -21.57 2.65 5.49
N GLU A 147 -21.34 1.34 5.64
CA GLU A 147 -20.91 0.75 6.89
C GLU A 147 -19.51 1.21 7.28
N ILE A 148 -18.57 1.29 6.32
CA ILE A 148 -17.21 1.80 6.57
C ILE A 148 -17.27 3.28 6.97
N LEU A 149 -18.00 4.12 6.23
CA LEU A 149 -18.10 5.55 6.51
C LEU A 149 -18.82 5.84 7.83
N ASP A 150 -19.89 5.11 8.13
CA ASP A 150 -20.60 5.23 9.40
C ASP A 150 -19.70 4.83 10.58
N SER A 151 -18.96 3.73 10.43
CA SER A 151 -18.02 3.29 11.46
C SER A 151 -16.89 4.27 11.73
N LEU A 152 -16.35 4.91 10.69
CA LEU A 152 -15.24 5.85 10.80
C LEU A 152 -15.68 7.25 11.24
N PHE A 153 -16.81 7.75 10.71
CA PHE A 153 -17.16 9.17 10.78
C PHE A 153 -18.64 9.44 11.09
N GLY A 154 -19.49 8.43 11.15
CA GLY A 154 -20.94 8.59 11.30
C GLY A 154 -21.62 9.11 10.01
N TRP A 155 -21.09 8.82 8.84
CA TRP A 155 -21.58 9.32 7.55
C TRP A 155 -22.11 8.21 6.66
N LYS A 156 -23.07 8.60 5.78
CA LYS A 156 -23.65 7.72 4.76
C LYS A 156 -23.90 8.49 3.46
N GLY A 157 -23.96 7.76 2.35
CA GLY A 157 -24.41 8.30 1.07
C GLY A 157 -23.51 9.35 0.42
N LYS A 158 -22.26 9.49 0.83
CA LYS A 158 -21.33 10.49 0.31
C LYS A 158 -20.39 9.91 -0.74
N LYS A 159 -19.94 10.75 -1.69
CA LYS A 159 -18.79 10.42 -2.54
C LYS A 159 -17.50 10.52 -1.72
N VAL A 160 -16.58 9.59 -1.95
CA VAL A 160 -15.34 9.48 -1.21
C VAL A 160 -14.15 9.50 -2.15
N VAL A 161 -13.27 10.47 -1.96
CA VAL A 161 -11.93 10.45 -2.56
C VAL A 161 -10.92 10.13 -1.47
N LEU A 162 -10.08 9.14 -1.74
CA LEU A 162 -8.99 8.78 -0.85
C LEU A 162 -7.71 9.44 -1.35
N TRP A 163 -7.01 10.17 -0.48
CA TRP A 163 -5.69 10.72 -0.79
C TRP A 163 -4.61 9.98 0.01
N MET A 164 -3.69 9.36 -0.71
CA MET A 164 -2.59 8.59 -0.13
C MET A 164 -1.23 9.17 -0.55
N PRO A 165 -0.81 10.28 0.07
CA PRO A 165 0.48 10.89 -0.24
C PRO A 165 1.64 10.00 0.24
N THR A 166 2.72 9.95 -0.53
CA THR A 166 3.98 9.37 -0.06
C THR A 166 4.57 10.25 1.03
N PHE A 167 5.06 9.62 2.09
CA PHE A 167 5.74 10.31 3.17
C PHE A 167 7.07 10.92 2.69
N ARG A 168 7.27 12.22 2.99
CA ARG A 168 8.42 13.02 2.55
C ARG A 168 9.48 13.23 3.64
N LYS A 169 9.17 12.95 4.90
CA LYS A 169 10.14 12.97 6.01
C LYS A 169 10.38 11.55 6.49
N SER A 170 11.63 11.09 6.52
CA SER A 170 12.02 9.83 7.12
C SER A 170 13.30 10.03 7.92
N ASP A 171 13.22 9.84 9.24
CA ASP A 171 14.38 9.85 10.14
C ASP A 171 15.25 8.57 10.01
N LEU A 172 14.83 7.65 9.16
CA LEU A 172 15.61 6.45 8.84
C LEU A 172 16.75 6.85 7.90
N GLY A 173 17.95 7.02 8.44
CA GLY A 173 19.13 7.46 7.74
C GLY A 173 19.34 6.74 6.41
N GLY A 174 19.55 7.51 5.35
CA GLY A 174 19.85 7.04 4.01
C GLY A 174 18.75 7.18 2.96
N CYS A 175 17.58 7.74 3.29
CA CYS A 175 16.55 8.08 2.31
C CYS A 175 16.62 9.57 1.97
N ALA A 176 16.88 9.91 0.71
CA ALA A 176 16.94 11.29 0.21
C ALA A 176 15.59 12.05 0.28
N GLU A 177 14.53 11.39 0.76
CA GLU A 177 13.19 11.96 0.97
C GLU A 177 13.13 12.94 2.15
N ASN A 178 14.17 12.98 3.00
CA ASN A 178 14.20 13.76 4.25
C ASN A 178 14.29 15.28 4.05
N GLU A 179 14.47 15.74 2.82
CA GLU A 179 14.80 17.15 2.56
C GLU A 179 13.65 17.95 1.90
N ILE A 180 12.47 17.35 1.69
CA ILE A 180 11.34 18.07 1.12
C ILE A 180 10.37 18.45 2.23
N GLU A 181 10.48 19.68 2.71
CA GLU A 181 9.45 20.27 3.56
C GLU A 181 8.26 20.67 2.69
N LEU A 182 7.11 20.07 2.94
CA LEU A 182 5.85 20.42 2.28
C LEU A 182 4.98 21.19 3.27
N PRO A 183 4.44 22.34 2.87
CA PRO A 183 3.39 23.02 3.64
C PRO A 183 2.24 22.02 3.91
N CYS A 184 1.68 22.05 5.10
CA CYS A 184 0.61 21.12 5.51
C CYS A 184 0.95 19.62 5.31
N GLN A 185 2.22 19.27 5.04
CA GLN A 185 2.69 17.92 4.72
C GLN A 185 1.98 17.26 3.52
N LEU A 186 1.33 18.08 2.68
CA LEU A 186 0.59 17.64 1.50
C LEU A 186 1.21 18.25 0.23
N PRO A 187 1.61 17.45 -0.76
CA PRO A 187 1.99 18.00 -2.05
C PRO A 187 0.79 18.68 -2.71
N ALA A 188 1.03 19.74 -3.48
CA ALA A 188 0.02 20.56 -4.15
C ALA A 188 -0.86 21.46 -3.25
N ILE A 189 -0.61 21.51 -1.94
CA ILE A 189 -1.22 22.45 -0.99
C ILE A 189 -0.14 23.40 -0.48
N GLN A 190 -0.34 24.70 -0.61
CA GLN A 190 0.66 25.69 -0.24
C GLN A 190 0.55 26.15 1.23
N ASP A 191 -0.68 26.26 1.73
CA ASP A 191 -0.92 26.68 3.12
C ASP A 191 -2.27 26.17 3.66
N MET A 192 -2.53 26.46 4.93
CA MET A 192 -3.76 26.08 5.62
C MET A 192 -5.01 26.80 5.08
N ASN A 193 -4.87 27.96 4.43
CA ASN A 193 -6.02 28.67 3.85
C ASN A 193 -6.50 27.94 2.61
N GLU A 194 -5.57 27.49 1.73
CA GLU A 194 -5.91 26.64 0.59
C GLU A 194 -6.63 25.36 1.03
N LEU A 195 -6.20 24.76 2.14
CA LEU A 195 -6.84 23.55 2.66
C LEU A 195 -8.24 23.81 3.21
N LYS A 196 -8.46 24.94 3.88
CA LYS A 196 -9.79 25.41 4.35
C LYS A 196 -10.74 25.73 3.19
N GLU A 197 -10.22 26.36 2.15
CA GLU A 197 -10.99 26.62 0.92
C GLU A 197 -11.34 25.32 0.19
N LEU A 198 -10.42 24.35 0.16
CA LEU A 198 -10.69 23.03 -0.40
C LEU A 198 -11.78 22.31 0.41
N ASP A 199 -11.75 22.35 1.74
CA ASP A 199 -12.79 21.75 2.60
C ASP A 199 -14.17 22.35 2.31
N SER A 200 -14.23 23.69 2.17
CA SER A 200 -15.47 24.39 1.81
C SER A 200 -16.00 23.95 0.45
N TYR A 201 -15.12 23.87 -0.54
CA TYR A 201 -15.48 23.37 -1.88
C TYR A 201 -15.98 21.91 -1.84
N LEU A 202 -15.29 21.03 -1.12
CA LEU A 202 -15.70 19.64 -0.96
C LEU A 202 -17.08 19.50 -0.30
N ARG A 203 -17.39 20.36 0.65
CA ARG A 203 -18.71 20.41 1.29
C ARG A 203 -19.82 20.78 0.28
N GLU A 204 -19.58 21.76 -0.57
CA GLU A 204 -20.52 22.16 -1.64
C GLU A 204 -20.74 21.04 -2.66
N GLN A 205 -19.70 20.25 -2.95
CA GLN A 205 -19.77 19.12 -3.89
C GLN A 205 -20.23 17.80 -3.25
N GLU A 206 -20.52 17.79 -1.95
CA GLU A 206 -20.88 16.60 -1.17
C GLU A 206 -19.84 15.47 -1.22
N ILE A 207 -18.57 15.83 -1.36
CA ILE A 207 -17.44 14.90 -1.39
C ILE A 207 -16.74 14.87 -0.03
N ILE A 208 -16.33 13.70 0.39
CA ILE A 208 -15.42 13.48 1.53
C ILE A 208 -14.03 13.18 0.98
N LEU A 209 -13.04 13.94 1.41
CA LEU A 209 -11.64 13.65 1.15
C LEU A 209 -11.03 12.99 2.38
N ILE A 210 -10.69 11.73 2.26
CA ILE A 210 -10.00 10.98 3.31
C ILE A 210 -8.50 10.99 3.00
N ILE A 211 -7.71 11.61 3.87
CA ILE A 211 -6.25 11.62 3.77
C ILE A 211 -5.69 10.52 4.66
N LYS A 212 -5.11 9.49 4.03
CA LYS A 212 -4.48 8.38 4.74
C LYS A 212 -3.04 8.72 5.06
N LYS A 213 -2.77 9.03 6.32
CA LYS A 213 -1.42 9.31 6.81
C LYS A 213 -0.49 8.09 6.70
N HIS A 214 0.77 8.36 6.42
CA HIS A 214 1.79 7.31 6.46
C HIS A 214 1.99 6.81 7.92
N PRO A 215 2.24 5.52 8.14
CA PRO A 215 2.43 4.97 9.51
C PRO A 215 3.53 5.64 10.33
N LEU A 216 4.52 6.24 9.68
CA LEU A 216 5.61 6.99 10.35
C LEU A 216 5.25 8.45 10.69
N GLN A 217 4.09 8.93 10.26
CA GLN A 217 3.57 10.26 10.62
C GLN A 217 2.86 10.18 11.97
N THR A 218 3.58 10.46 13.05
CA THR A 218 3.06 10.39 14.43
C THR A 218 2.55 11.74 14.94
N GLU A 219 2.97 12.84 14.34
CA GLU A 219 2.52 14.17 14.74
C GLU A 219 1.14 14.47 14.16
N TRP A 220 0.19 14.71 15.04
CA TRP A 220 -1.14 15.21 14.70
C TRP A 220 -1.05 16.72 14.67
N ASP A 221 -1.49 17.34 13.57
CA ASP A 221 -1.74 18.76 13.55
C ASP A 221 -3.03 19.02 14.35
N GLU A 222 -2.99 19.86 15.38
CA GLU A 222 -4.16 20.20 16.21
C GLU A 222 -5.30 20.76 15.36
N ASN A 223 -4.98 21.33 14.19
CA ASN A 223 -5.94 21.89 13.23
C ASN A 223 -6.75 20.82 12.45
N GLU A 224 -6.43 19.53 12.54
CA GLU A 224 -7.15 18.46 11.82
C GLU A 224 -8.63 18.35 12.22
N GLN A 225 -9.02 18.83 13.40
CA GLN A 225 -10.39 18.83 13.89
C GLN A 225 -11.26 19.95 13.30
N GLU A 226 -10.67 20.94 12.64
CA GLU A 226 -11.40 22.08 12.07
C GLU A 226 -12.13 21.78 10.75
N PHE A 227 -11.79 20.68 10.07
CA PHE A 227 -12.35 20.36 8.76
C PHE A 227 -13.67 19.55 8.86
N THR A 228 -14.59 19.87 7.95
CA THR A 228 -15.88 19.17 7.86
C THR A 228 -15.88 18.04 6.85
N ASN A 229 -15.24 18.21 5.69
CA ASN A 229 -15.22 17.25 4.59
C ASN A 229 -13.83 16.67 4.31
N ILE A 230 -12.77 17.16 4.96
CA ILE A 230 -11.46 16.57 4.97
C ILE A 230 -11.31 15.77 6.27
N ARG A 231 -10.87 14.52 6.18
CA ARG A 231 -10.63 13.64 7.33
C ARG A 231 -9.32 12.89 7.18
N TYR A 232 -8.59 12.85 8.27
CA TYR A 232 -7.34 12.10 8.35
C TYR A 232 -7.57 10.74 8.98
N VAL A 233 -6.98 9.70 8.38
CA VAL A 233 -7.10 8.32 8.87
C VAL A 233 -5.71 7.74 9.09
N ALA A 234 -5.44 7.36 10.35
CA ALA A 234 -4.25 6.62 10.74
C ALA A 234 -4.52 5.10 10.74
N GLU A 235 -3.46 4.29 10.63
CA GLU A 235 -3.55 2.83 10.68
C GLU A 235 -4.23 2.34 11.96
N ALA A 236 -3.88 2.93 13.11
CA ALA A 236 -4.45 2.58 14.41
C ALA A 236 -6.00 2.73 14.46
N LEU A 237 -6.57 3.71 13.75
CA LEU A 237 -8.02 3.87 13.65
C LEU A 237 -8.65 2.73 12.85
N LEU A 238 -8.05 2.38 11.71
CA LEU A 238 -8.50 1.28 10.88
C LEU A 238 -8.44 -0.05 11.63
N GLU A 239 -7.34 -0.32 12.32
CA GLU A 239 -7.19 -1.51 13.18
C GLU A 239 -8.25 -1.57 14.30
N LYS A 240 -8.46 -0.45 14.99
CA LYS A 240 -9.49 -0.35 16.06
C LYS A 240 -10.90 -0.64 15.53
N LYS A 241 -11.20 -0.21 14.31
CA LYS A 241 -12.48 -0.42 13.64
C LYS A 241 -12.54 -1.74 12.85
N GLN A 242 -11.45 -2.51 12.82
CA GLN A 242 -11.32 -3.76 12.08
C GLN A 242 -11.53 -3.61 10.55
N ILE A 243 -11.25 -2.42 10.03
CA ILE A 243 -11.33 -2.10 8.61
C ILE A 243 -9.93 -2.27 8.01
N LYS A 244 -9.82 -3.01 6.91
CA LYS A 244 -8.55 -3.15 6.21
C LYS A 244 -8.35 -1.97 5.25
N LEU A 245 -7.10 -1.52 5.11
CA LEU A 245 -6.78 -0.43 4.19
C LEU A 245 -7.31 -0.68 2.76
N TYR A 246 -7.20 -1.91 2.28
CA TYR A 246 -7.67 -2.25 0.93
C TYR A 246 -9.20 -2.33 0.82
N GLU A 247 -9.93 -2.50 1.90
CA GLU A 247 -11.38 -2.32 1.91
C GLU A 247 -11.75 -0.83 1.80
N LEU A 248 -11.03 0.05 2.50
CA LEU A 248 -11.20 1.49 2.37
C LEU A 248 -10.88 1.98 0.94
N ILE A 249 -9.81 1.47 0.32
CA ILE A 249 -9.48 1.74 -1.08
C ILE A 249 -10.60 1.23 -1.99
N GLY A 250 -11.11 0.04 -1.76
CA GLY A 250 -12.14 -0.61 -2.55
C GLY A 250 -13.48 0.12 -2.56
N ILE A 251 -13.81 0.89 -1.51
CA ILE A 251 -15.06 1.66 -1.42
C ILE A 251 -14.93 3.10 -1.90
N SER A 252 -13.72 3.60 -2.21
CA SER A 252 -13.52 4.97 -2.66
C SER A 252 -14.01 5.16 -4.10
N ASP A 253 -14.56 6.34 -4.40
CA ASP A 253 -15.01 6.72 -5.75
C ASP A 253 -13.87 7.28 -6.60
N GLY A 254 -12.76 7.71 -5.97
CA GLY A 254 -11.56 8.21 -6.62
C GLY A 254 -10.36 8.12 -5.70
N LEU A 255 -9.16 8.12 -6.28
CA LEU A 255 -7.89 8.13 -5.56
C LEU A 255 -7.01 9.29 -6.01
N LEU A 256 -6.49 10.04 -5.05
CA LEU A 256 -5.32 10.90 -5.23
C LEU A 256 -4.10 10.18 -4.66
N SER A 257 -3.08 10.04 -5.46
CA SER A 257 -1.81 9.44 -5.04
C SER A 257 -0.66 10.12 -5.79
N ASP A 258 0.55 9.69 -5.54
CA ASP A 258 1.72 10.19 -6.23
C ASP A 258 2.50 9.01 -6.87
N TYR A 259 3.75 8.81 -6.50
CA TYR A 259 4.62 7.75 -7.04
C TYR A 259 4.44 6.41 -6.33
N SER A 260 3.39 6.26 -5.53
CA SER A 260 3.12 5.08 -4.73
C SER A 260 2.61 3.90 -5.56
N SER A 261 2.94 2.68 -5.12
CA SER A 261 2.42 1.45 -5.72
C SER A 261 0.89 1.31 -5.59
N VAL A 262 0.27 2.02 -4.65
CA VAL A 262 -1.19 2.00 -4.49
C VAL A 262 -1.91 2.56 -5.73
N ALA A 263 -1.30 3.53 -6.44
CA ALA A 263 -1.86 4.03 -7.69
C ALA A 263 -1.93 2.93 -8.75
N VAL A 264 -0.91 2.06 -8.83
CA VAL A 264 -0.94 0.90 -9.73
C VAL A 264 -2.01 -0.12 -9.31
N ASP A 265 -2.12 -0.39 -8.01
CA ASP A 265 -3.13 -1.31 -7.48
C ASP A 265 -4.55 -0.80 -7.77
N TYR A 266 -4.76 0.52 -7.69
CA TYR A 266 -6.07 1.17 -7.90
C TYR A 266 -6.59 1.05 -9.33
N LEU A 267 -5.72 0.91 -10.32
CA LEU A 267 -6.12 0.70 -11.73
C LEU A 267 -7.05 -0.50 -11.92
N LEU A 268 -7.01 -1.48 -11.01
CA LEU A 268 -7.93 -2.63 -11.05
C LEU A 268 -9.39 -2.27 -10.78
N LEU A 269 -9.66 -1.10 -10.20
CA LEU A 269 -11.03 -0.66 -9.91
C LEU A 269 -11.66 0.09 -11.08
N ASP A 270 -10.86 0.50 -12.08
CA ASP A 270 -11.31 1.31 -13.22
C ASP A 270 -12.13 2.54 -12.76
N ARG A 271 -11.51 3.31 -11.85
CA ARG A 271 -12.12 4.50 -11.22
C ARG A 271 -11.19 5.70 -11.31
N PRO A 272 -11.73 6.93 -11.18
CA PRO A 272 -10.95 8.17 -11.24
C PRO A 272 -9.66 8.14 -10.41
N LEU A 273 -8.53 8.43 -11.05
CA LEU A 273 -7.20 8.43 -10.45
C LEU A 273 -6.47 9.73 -10.78
N GLY A 274 -6.06 10.47 -9.76
CA GLY A 274 -5.24 11.68 -9.86
C GLY A 274 -3.83 11.45 -9.34
N TYR A 275 -2.83 11.79 -10.16
CA TYR A 275 -1.42 11.76 -9.78
C TYR A 275 -0.97 13.14 -9.33
N VAL A 276 -0.69 13.28 -8.03
CA VAL A 276 -0.22 14.52 -7.43
C VAL A 276 1.28 14.65 -7.63
N LEU A 277 1.68 15.51 -8.55
CA LEU A 277 3.03 15.63 -9.11
C LEU A 277 3.67 17.00 -8.84
N ALA A 278 3.22 17.74 -7.81
CA ALA A 278 3.71 19.08 -7.51
C ALA A 278 5.24 19.14 -7.28
N ASP A 279 5.83 18.06 -6.81
CA ASP A 279 7.26 17.93 -6.55
C ASP A 279 8.00 17.02 -7.56
N TYR A 280 7.40 16.74 -8.74
CA TYR A 280 7.89 15.77 -9.71
C TYR A 280 9.36 15.93 -10.07
N ASN A 281 9.80 17.14 -10.39
CA ASN A 281 11.19 17.39 -10.80
C ASN A 281 12.18 17.12 -9.65
N ILE A 282 11.83 17.55 -8.45
CA ILE A 282 12.65 17.34 -7.25
C ILE A 282 12.73 15.83 -6.95
N TYR A 283 11.59 15.15 -7.04
CA TYR A 283 11.52 13.71 -6.80
C TYR A 283 12.33 12.92 -7.83
N LYS A 284 12.21 13.28 -9.12
CA LYS A 284 12.96 12.67 -10.22
C LYS A 284 14.48 12.80 -10.03
N GLU A 285 14.95 13.98 -9.61
CA GLU A 285 16.36 14.24 -9.36
C GLU A 285 16.89 13.48 -8.14
N LYS A 286 16.16 13.52 -7.04
CA LYS A 286 16.62 12.95 -5.74
C LYS A 286 16.44 11.45 -5.64
N ARG A 287 15.37 10.90 -6.21
CA ARG A 287 14.97 9.51 -6.03
C ARG A 287 15.01 8.68 -7.30
N GLY A 288 14.64 9.26 -8.43
CA GLY A 288 14.51 8.58 -9.71
C GLY A 288 13.28 7.68 -9.81
N PHE A 289 13.10 7.16 -11.02
CA PHE A 289 11.99 6.29 -11.37
C PHE A 289 12.48 5.02 -12.06
N VAL A 290 11.70 3.94 -11.94
CA VAL A 290 11.99 2.66 -12.61
C VAL A 290 11.78 2.71 -14.12
N PHE A 291 11.02 3.70 -14.59
CA PHE A 291 10.75 3.97 -16.00
C PHE A 291 11.52 5.21 -16.44
N GLU A 292 11.95 5.24 -17.70
CA GLU A 292 12.63 6.39 -18.30
C GLU A 292 11.70 7.61 -18.35
N ASP A 293 10.48 7.42 -18.84
CA ASP A 293 9.37 8.37 -18.69
C ASP A 293 8.24 7.74 -17.87
N PRO A 294 8.18 8.02 -16.57
CA PRO A 294 7.13 7.45 -15.72
C PRO A 294 5.74 7.98 -16.05
N LEU A 295 5.61 9.16 -16.67
CA LEU A 295 4.31 9.76 -16.99
C LEU A 295 3.54 8.98 -18.05
N GLU A 296 4.22 8.26 -18.94
CA GLU A 296 3.60 7.34 -19.90
C GLU A 296 2.86 6.16 -19.21
N TYR A 297 3.29 5.81 -17.99
CA TYR A 297 2.74 4.71 -17.21
C TYR A 297 1.81 5.18 -16.09
N MET A 298 1.45 6.45 -16.07
CA MET A 298 0.54 7.06 -15.10
C MET A 298 -0.77 7.45 -15.80
N PRO A 299 -1.65 6.51 -16.14
CA PRO A 299 -2.97 6.85 -16.68
C PRO A 299 -3.78 7.57 -15.60
N GLY A 300 -4.43 8.66 -15.94
CA GLY A 300 -5.19 9.49 -14.99
C GLY A 300 -4.72 10.93 -14.99
N GLU A 301 -5.42 11.77 -14.21
CA GLU A 301 -5.20 13.21 -14.19
C GLU A 301 -3.88 13.59 -13.51
N LYS A 302 -3.16 14.56 -14.09
CA LYS A 302 -1.93 15.11 -13.52
C LYS A 302 -2.28 16.34 -12.70
N ILE A 303 -1.93 16.32 -11.43
CA ILE A 303 -2.32 17.33 -10.43
C ILE A 303 -1.04 17.99 -9.90
N TYR A 304 -0.95 19.30 -10.09
CA TYR A 304 0.21 20.09 -9.68
C TYR A 304 -0.10 21.09 -8.58
N ASN A 305 -1.36 21.43 -8.38
CA ASN A 305 -1.82 22.43 -7.40
C ASN A 305 -3.27 22.17 -6.98
N VAL A 306 -3.77 22.98 -6.03
CA VAL A 306 -5.13 22.85 -5.49
C VAL A 306 -6.23 23.06 -6.54
N CYS A 307 -5.99 23.88 -7.57
CA CYS A 307 -6.96 24.08 -8.66
C CYS A 307 -7.16 22.79 -9.47
N ASP A 308 -6.08 22.03 -9.68
CA ASP A 308 -6.16 20.74 -10.37
C ASP A 308 -6.89 19.70 -9.49
N ILE A 309 -6.71 19.74 -8.16
CA ILE A 309 -7.51 18.92 -7.23
C ILE A 309 -9.00 19.23 -7.38
N ARG A 310 -9.39 20.51 -7.42
CA ARG A 310 -10.80 20.91 -7.60
C ARG A 310 -11.35 20.45 -8.96
N LYS A 311 -10.55 20.51 -10.03
CA LYS A 311 -10.95 19.98 -11.36
C LYS A 311 -11.20 18.48 -11.31
N PHE A 312 -10.28 17.73 -10.71
CA PHE A 312 -10.44 16.29 -10.50
C PHE A 312 -11.74 15.95 -9.75
N MET A 313 -12.02 16.67 -8.65
CA MET A 313 -13.26 16.48 -7.90
C MET A 313 -14.49 16.78 -8.75
N LYS A 314 -14.44 17.81 -9.59
CA LYS A 314 -15.52 18.15 -10.51
C LYS A 314 -15.72 17.06 -11.56
N HIS A 315 -14.67 16.57 -12.21
CA HIS A 315 -14.77 15.48 -13.19
C HIS A 315 -15.38 14.21 -12.56
N LEU A 316 -14.99 13.89 -11.32
CA LEU A 316 -15.58 12.79 -10.57
C LEU A 316 -17.08 12.98 -10.30
N THR A 317 -17.54 14.22 -10.05
CA THR A 317 -18.98 14.48 -9.86
C THR A 317 -19.77 14.47 -11.15
N ASP A 318 -19.18 15.00 -12.22
CA ASP A 318 -19.83 15.14 -13.54
C ASP A 318 -19.76 13.82 -14.35
N GLY A 319 -18.94 12.83 -13.92
CA GLY A 319 -18.71 11.59 -14.66
C GLY A 319 -17.98 11.82 -15.99
N THR A 320 -17.10 12.84 -16.02
CA THR A 320 -16.37 13.28 -17.22
C THR A 320 -14.88 12.98 -17.13
N ASP A 321 -14.48 12.10 -16.21
CA ASP A 321 -13.11 11.59 -16.12
C ASP A 321 -12.72 10.92 -17.44
N SER A 322 -11.62 11.37 -18.00
CA SER A 322 -11.07 10.84 -19.25
C SER A 322 -9.75 10.11 -18.98
N TYR A 323 -9.78 8.80 -18.95
CA TYR A 323 -8.59 7.98 -19.19
C TYR A 323 -8.80 7.03 -20.33
#